data_6392563c41780f2e0c90e454a9933100
#
_entry.id   6392563c41780f2e0c90e454a9933100
#
_cell.length_a   1.000
_cell.length_b   1.000
_cell.length_c   1.000
_cell.angle_alpha   90.00
_cell.angle_beta   90.00
_cell.angle_gamma   90.00
#
_symmetry.space_group_name_H-M   'P 1'
#
loop_
_entity.id
_entity.type
_entity.pdbx_description
1 polymer ?
#
loop_
_entity_poly.entity_id
_entity_poly.type
_entity_poly.pdbx_seq_one_letter_code
_entity_poly.pdbx_strand_id
1 'polypeptide(L)'
;MQSTGWFHWGRTILRAAGLFAFIAFAGSTFAAGPTVSNVRSGQRPGTQLVDIDYDLADPDSATLTVSVVVSNDGGATYTVPATTFAGAVGGGVTPGRGKRITWNAGLDWPNKFSVNVRFRVTASDDLVPLAPGGMALIPAGSFQMGDSFNDTPEGWGERPVHTVFVSAFYMDKYEVTKALWDEVKGWSGGNGYGFGNPGLGKAANHPVHSMNWYDVVKWCNARSQKEGRVPAYYTDAALTQVYKTGEVAAYVKWDAGYRLPTEAEWEKAARGGASGHRFPWSDADTITHSRANYNSNSGYPYDVSATRGYHPTFNDGVYPYTSPVGHFAPNGYGLYDMAGNVWEWCWDWRGEYSSGSQTDPRGPGSGSYRVYRGGSWDYGAFGCRTAYRYDGYPSYGNIFLGFRSVLPPGQ
;
A
#
# COMPACT_ATOMS: atom_id res chain seq x y z
N MET A 1 64.93 70.22 9.98
CA MET A 1 65.84 69.18 9.43
C MET A 1 65.17 67.84 9.67
N GLN A 2 64.70 67.24 8.65
CA GLN A 2 64.72 65.84 8.20
C GLN A 2 64.90 64.78 9.28
N SER A 3 63.97 63.83 9.42
CA SER A 3 64.06 62.59 8.65
C SER A 3 62.86 61.72 8.79
N THR A 4 62.51 61.09 7.70
CA THR A 4 61.46 60.14 7.39
C THR A 4 61.65 58.79 8.09
N GLY A 5 60.61 58.21 8.61
CA GLY A 5 60.55 56.82 9.06
C GLY A 5 59.25 56.12 8.57
N TRP A 6 59.42 55.19 7.63
CA TRP A 6 58.34 54.39 7.08
C TRP A 6 58.02 53.24 8.01
N PHE A 7 56.70 53.10 8.44
CA PHE A 7 56.21 51.90 9.10
C PHE A 7 55.49 51.00 8.09
N HIS A 8 56.05 49.79 7.91
CA HIS A 8 55.43 48.70 7.15
C HIS A 8 54.35 48.01 8.03
N TRP A 9 53.13 47.97 7.55
CA TRP A 9 52.06 47.14 8.12
C TRP A 9 52.05 45.80 7.37
N GLY A 10 52.54 44.74 8.03
CA GLY A 10 52.38 43.38 7.57
C GLY A 10 50.92 42.92 7.76
N ARG A 11 50.25 42.63 6.67
CA ARG A 11 48.92 41.93 6.70
C ARG A 11 49.16 40.46 6.92
N THR A 12 48.85 39.97 8.14
CA THR A 12 48.72 38.53 8.41
C THR A 12 47.40 38.06 7.89
N ILE A 13 47.35 37.26 6.81
CA ILE A 13 46.15 36.57 6.33
C ILE A 13 46.01 35.32 7.16
N LEU A 14 45.07 35.29 8.09
CA LEU A 14 44.58 34.07 8.71
C LEU A 14 43.72 33.33 7.69
N ARG A 15 44.24 32.22 7.15
CA ARG A 15 43.42 31.24 6.43
C ARG A 15 42.67 30.41 7.45
N ALA A 16 41.34 30.67 7.59
CA ALA A 16 40.43 29.77 8.29
C ALA A 16 40.23 28.54 7.42
N ALA A 17 40.82 27.41 7.82
CA ALA A 17 40.48 26.09 7.22
C ALA A 17 39.12 25.69 7.73
N GLY A 18 38.08 25.89 6.93
CA GLY A 18 36.75 25.34 7.17
C GLY A 18 36.79 23.82 7.01
N LEU A 19 36.67 23.11 8.12
CA LEU A 19 36.50 21.67 8.13
C LEU A 19 35.05 21.41 7.69
N PHE A 20 34.82 21.12 6.41
CA PHE A 20 33.56 20.57 5.93
C PHE A 20 33.48 19.12 6.41
N ALA A 21 32.74 18.89 7.49
CA ALA A 21 32.31 17.56 7.85
C ALA A 21 31.29 17.11 6.78
N PHE A 22 31.73 16.23 5.88
CA PHE A 22 30.82 15.45 5.05
C PHE A 22 30.07 14.49 5.99
N ILE A 23 28.83 14.86 6.36
CA ILE A 23 27.89 13.88 6.90
C ILE A 23 27.51 13.00 5.72
N ALA A 24 28.18 11.84 5.62
CA ALA A 24 27.72 10.77 4.76
C ALA A 24 26.34 10.34 5.30
N PHE A 25 25.26 10.76 4.66
CA PHE A 25 24.00 10.08 4.78
C PHE A 25 24.24 8.66 4.28
N ALA A 26 24.27 7.71 5.19
CA ALA A 26 24.11 6.31 4.83
C ALA A 26 22.71 6.22 4.20
N GLY A 27 22.66 6.23 2.88
CA GLY A 27 21.44 5.91 2.14
C GLY A 27 21.00 4.53 2.62
N SER A 28 19.78 4.43 3.11
CA SER A 28 19.15 3.15 3.39
C SER A 28 19.15 2.38 2.07
N THR A 29 20.04 1.40 1.92
CA THR A 29 19.95 0.46 0.82
C THR A 29 18.68 -0.34 1.07
N PHE A 30 17.66 -0.10 0.27
CA PHE A 30 16.49 -0.96 0.23
C PHE A 30 16.96 -2.36 -0.15
N ALA A 31 16.41 -3.39 0.51
CA ALA A 31 16.59 -4.77 0.07
C ALA A 31 16.09 -4.84 -1.38
N ALA A 32 16.97 -5.17 -2.32
CA ALA A 32 16.60 -5.31 -3.71
C ALA A 32 16.05 -6.73 -3.88
N GLY A 33 14.81 -6.86 -4.33
CA GLY A 33 14.20 -8.18 -4.54
C GLY A 33 15.03 -9.03 -5.51
N PRO A 34 14.98 -10.37 -5.37
CA PRO A 34 15.76 -11.29 -6.17
C PRO A 34 15.39 -11.21 -7.66
N THR A 35 16.39 -11.33 -8.51
CA THR A 35 16.25 -11.32 -9.96
C THR A 35 16.55 -12.70 -10.53
N VAL A 36 15.57 -13.29 -11.23
CA VAL A 36 15.76 -14.51 -12.05
C VAL A 36 15.96 -14.10 -13.51
N SER A 37 17.01 -14.61 -14.13
CA SER A 37 17.35 -14.32 -15.53
C SER A 37 17.85 -15.57 -16.25
N ASN A 38 18.04 -15.46 -17.59
CA ASN A 38 18.60 -16.50 -18.43
C ASN A 38 17.91 -17.88 -18.28
N VAL A 39 16.58 -17.93 -18.10
CA VAL A 39 15.83 -19.18 -17.98
C VAL A 39 15.86 -19.93 -19.31
N ARG A 40 16.40 -21.14 -19.29
CA ARG A 40 16.48 -22.04 -20.44
C ARG A 40 16.04 -23.42 -20.01
N SER A 41 15.45 -24.18 -20.92
CA SER A 41 15.03 -25.55 -20.62
C SER A 41 15.32 -26.50 -21.76
N GLY A 42 15.55 -27.77 -21.44
CA GLY A 42 15.78 -28.82 -22.38
C GLY A 42 15.41 -30.19 -21.81
N GLN A 43 14.71 -31.02 -22.59
CA GLN A 43 14.47 -32.41 -22.22
C GLN A 43 15.74 -33.23 -22.37
N ARG A 44 16.07 -34.05 -21.38
CA ARG A 44 17.20 -35.01 -21.47
C ARG A 44 16.88 -36.10 -22.50
N PRO A 45 17.75 -36.32 -23.47
CA PRO A 45 17.54 -37.34 -24.49
C PRO A 45 17.20 -38.73 -23.90
N GLY A 46 16.15 -39.36 -24.42
CA GLY A 46 15.72 -40.69 -23.99
C GLY A 46 15.03 -40.77 -22.62
N THR A 47 14.71 -39.63 -22.03
CA THR A 47 14.05 -39.57 -20.71
C THR A 47 12.84 -38.65 -20.75
N GLN A 48 12.06 -38.65 -19.65
CA GLN A 48 10.97 -37.70 -19.41
C GLN A 48 11.40 -36.60 -18.39
N LEU A 49 12.70 -36.44 -18.19
CA LEU A 49 13.27 -35.39 -17.34
C LEU A 49 13.54 -34.13 -18.16
N VAL A 50 13.19 -33.00 -17.61
CA VAL A 50 13.44 -31.69 -18.21
C VAL A 50 14.37 -30.89 -17.26
N ASP A 51 15.51 -30.46 -17.79
CA ASP A 51 16.40 -29.56 -17.12
C ASP A 51 15.98 -28.11 -17.40
N ILE A 52 15.96 -27.29 -16.34
CA ILE A 52 15.65 -25.87 -16.38
C ILE A 52 16.84 -25.15 -15.75
N ASP A 53 17.60 -24.46 -16.58
CA ASP A 53 18.76 -23.67 -16.14
C ASP A 53 18.36 -22.19 -16.00
N TYR A 54 18.89 -21.53 -14.99
CA TYR A 54 18.63 -20.10 -14.75
C TYR A 54 19.77 -19.46 -13.96
N ASP A 55 19.83 -18.14 -14.00
CA ASP A 55 20.71 -17.34 -13.13
C ASP A 55 19.86 -16.66 -12.05
N LEU A 56 20.36 -16.64 -10.82
CA LEU A 56 19.73 -16.05 -9.65
C LEU A 56 20.65 -15.01 -9.05
N ALA A 57 20.19 -13.78 -8.98
CA ALA A 57 20.94 -12.66 -8.37
C ALA A 57 20.10 -12.06 -7.25
N ASP A 58 20.76 -11.82 -6.13
CA ASP A 58 20.26 -11.07 -5.00
C ASP A 58 21.44 -10.46 -4.26
N PRO A 59 21.45 -9.13 -4.00
CA PRO A 59 22.61 -8.46 -3.40
C PRO A 59 22.66 -8.59 -1.87
N ASP A 60 21.58 -8.96 -1.20
CA ASP A 60 21.42 -8.86 0.25
C ASP A 60 20.90 -10.13 0.94
N SER A 61 20.41 -11.14 0.19
CA SER A 61 19.96 -12.42 0.75
C SER A 61 21.00 -13.52 0.53
N ALA A 62 21.36 -14.23 1.59
CA ALA A 62 22.27 -15.38 1.50
C ALA A 62 21.60 -16.60 0.85
N THR A 63 20.27 -16.75 1.03
CA THR A 63 19.45 -17.82 0.46
C THR A 63 18.08 -17.30 0.06
N LEU A 64 17.47 -17.95 -0.91
CA LEU A 64 16.19 -17.57 -1.52
C LEU A 64 15.28 -18.78 -1.61
N THR A 65 13.98 -18.53 -1.68
CA THR A 65 12.98 -19.55 -2.04
C THR A 65 12.65 -19.44 -3.52
N VAL A 66 12.91 -20.51 -4.28
CA VAL A 66 12.68 -20.57 -5.74
C VAL A 66 11.47 -21.42 -6.06
N SER A 67 10.58 -20.92 -6.90
CA SER A 67 9.36 -21.58 -7.35
C SER A 67 9.34 -21.70 -8.89
N VAL A 68 8.68 -22.75 -9.38
CA VAL A 68 8.53 -23.01 -10.83
C VAL A 68 7.08 -23.29 -11.14
N VAL A 69 6.57 -22.69 -12.20
CA VAL A 69 5.28 -23.06 -12.80
C VAL A 69 5.46 -23.36 -14.28
N VAL A 70 4.64 -24.29 -14.81
CA VAL A 70 4.78 -24.83 -16.15
C VAL A 70 3.55 -24.54 -16.99
N SER A 71 3.77 -24.07 -18.21
CA SER A 71 2.77 -23.81 -19.24
C SER A 71 2.92 -24.83 -20.37
N ASN A 72 1.82 -25.19 -21.03
CA ASN A 72 1.79 -26.00 -22.26
C ASN A 72 1.19 -25.25 -23.46
N ASP A 73 0.90 -23.98 -23.31
CA ASP A 73 0.25 -23.11 -24.30
C ASP A 73 1.10 -21.88 -24.71
N GLY A 74 2.41 -22.00 -24.57
CA GLY A 74 3.35 -20.93 -24.94
C GLY A 74 3.51 -19.84 -23.89
N GLY A 75 2.97 -20.03 -22.67
CA GLY A 75 3.04 -19.08 -21.56
C GLY A 75 1.76 -18.26 -21.37
N ALA A 76 0.69 -18.57 -22.08
CA ALA A 76 -0.62 -17.91 -21.91
C ALA A 76 -1.22 -18.28 -20.55
N THR A 77 -1.14 -19.57 -20.18
CA THR A 77 -1.51 -20.05 -18.83
C THR A 77 -0.43 -20.95 -18.24
N TYR A 78 -0.42 -21.13 -16.92
CA TYR A 78 0.55 -21.97 -16.20
C TYR A 78 -0.21 -23.00 -15.35
N THR A 79 -0.84 -23.95 -16.00
CA THR A 79 -1.78 -24.91 -15.39
C THR A 79 -1.30 -26.35 -15.42
N VAL A 80 -0.09 -26.61 -15.95
CA VAL A 80 0.48 -27.98 -15.91
C VAL A 80 0.77 -28.34 -14.44
N PRO A 81 0.26 -29.49 -13.93
CA PRO A 81 0.42 -29.89 -12.53
C PRO A 81 1.83 -30.42 -12.27
N ALA A 82 2.82 -29.53 -12.29
CA ALA A 82 4.23 -29.84 -12.09
C ALA A 82 4.60 -29.67 -10.59
N THR A 83 4.95 -30.78 -9.93
CA THR A 83 5.27 -30.83 -8.51
C THR A 83 6.56 -31.57 -8.20
N THR A 84 7.01 -32.47 -9.08
CA THR A 84 8.23 -33.28 -8.89
C THR A 84 9.47 -32.54 -9.41
N PHE A 85 9.89 -31.54 -8.68
CA PHE A 85 11.12 -30.80 -8.97
C PHE A 85 12.25 -31.22 -8.03
N ALA A 86 13.50 -31.21 -8.57
CA ALA A 86 14.72 -31.44 -7.80
C ALA A 86 15.81 -30.43 -8.19
N GLY A 87 16.80 -30.22 -7.33
CA GLY A 87 17.90 -29.30 -7.57
C GLY A 87 17.70 -27.94 -6.92
N ALA A 88 18.05 -26.86 -7.62
CA ALA A 88 17.98 -25.50 -7.10
C ALA A 88 16.55 -24.93 -7.14
N VAL A 89 15.66 -25.50 -6.32
CA VAL A 89 14.23 -25.15 -6.18
C VAL A 89 13.78 -25.32 -4.73
N GLY A 90 12.74 -24.62 -4.31
CA GLY A 90 12.33 -24.56 -2.90
C GLY A 90 13.17 -23.60 -2.08
N GLY A 91 13.14 -23.73 -0.76
CA GLY A 91 13.89 -22.86 0.15
C GLY A 91 15.39 -23.16 0.19
N GLY A 92 16.19 -22.18 0.59
CA GLY A 92 17.63 -22.33 0.83
C GLY A 92 18.50 -22.29 -0.43
N VAL A 93 17.99 -21.80 -1.56
CA VAL A 93 18.77 -21.65 -2.80
C VAL A 93 19.66 -20.42 -2.69
N THR A 94 20.99 -20.59 -2.79
CA THR A 94 21.94 -19.47 -2.79
C THR A 94 21.93 -18.74 -4.13
N PRO A 95 22.11 -17.40 -4.20
CA PRO A 95 22.35 -16.69 -5.44
C PRO A 95 23.53 -17.29 -6.25
N GLY A 96 23.52 -17.12 -7.55
CA GLY A 96 24.58 -17.58 -8.45
C GLY A 96 24.10 -17.85 -9.85
N ARG A 97 25.06 -18.00 -10.79
CA ARG A 97 24.78 -18.35 -12.20
C ARG A 97 24.69 -19.86 -12.39
N GLY A 98 23.97 -20.27 -13.44
CA GLY A 98 23.92 -21.67 -13.90
C GLY A 98 23.22 -22.59 -12.89
N LYS A 99 22.26 -22.09 -12.16
CA LYS A 99 21.40 -22.92 -11.29
C LYS A 99 20.58 -23.88 -12.15
N ARG A 100 20.38 -25.10 -11.65
CA ARG A 100 19.62 -26.12 -12.35
C ARG A 100 18.51 -26.70 -11.51
N ILE A 101 17.34 -26.78 -12.12
CA ILE A 101 16.18 -27.52 -11.64
C ILE A 101 15.94 -28.68 -12.59
N THR A 102 15.61 -29.86 -12.09
CA THR A 102 15.17 -31.00 -12.90
C THR A 102 13.72 -31.29 -12.58
N TRP A 103 12.86 -31.24 -13.58
CA TRP A 103 11.43 -31.61 -13.50
C TRP A 103 11.24 -33.03 -14.02
N ASN A 104 10.50 -33.89 -13.29
CA ASN A 104 10.08 -35.20 -13.78
C ASN A 104 8.70 -35.12 -14.44
N ALA A 105 8.69 -34.72 -15.70
CA ALA A 105 7.46 -34.60 -16.48
C ALA A 105 6.72 -35.93 -16.62
N GLY A 106 7.42 -37.07 -16.59
CA GLY A 106 6.81 -38.38 -16.67
C GLY A 106 5.92 -38.75 -15.49
N LEU A 107 6.23 -38.24 -14.31
CA LEU A 107 5.39 -38.42 -13.12
C LEU A 107 4.21 -37.46 -13.09
N ASP A 108 4.46 -36.18 -13.36
CA ASP A 108 3.46 -35.14 -13.17
C ASP A 108 2.51 -34.98 -14.36
N TRP A 109 2.99 -35.31 -15.60
CA TRP A 109 2.25 -35.06 -16.83
C TRP A 109 2.38 -36.25 -17.80
N PRO A 110 2.01 -37.49 -17.38
CA PRO A 110 2.26 -38.72 -18.11
C PRO A 110 1.50 -38.75 -19.46
N ASN A 111 2.14 -39.32 -20.47
CA ASN A 111 1.58 -39.51 -21.82
C ASN A 111 1.08 -38.24 -22.52
N LYS A 112 1.59 -37.08 -22.12
CA LYS A 112 1.27 -35.79 -22.75
C LYS A 112 2.53 -35.21 -23.41
N PHE A 113 2.31 -34.48 -24.49
CA PHE A 113 3.36 -33.81 -25.25
C PHE A 113 2.90 -32.41 -25.66
N SER A 114 3.80 -31.43 -25.59
CA SER A 114 3.58 -30.10 -26.16
C SER A 114 4.92 -29.52 -26.64
N VAL A 115 4.92 -28.93 -27.83
CA VAL A 115 6.04 -28.16 -28.37
C VAL A 115 6.10 -26.72 -27.78
N ASN A 116 5.04 -26.33 -27.10
CA ASN A 116 4.84 -24.97 -26.57
C ASN A 116 5.08 -24.88 -25.05
N VAL A 117 5.86 -25.83 -24.48
CA VAL A 117 6.15 -25.79 -23.05
C VAL A 117 6.98 -24.54 -22.72
N ARG A 118 6.57 -23.82 -21.65
CA ARG A 118 7.30 -22.68 -21.08
C ARG A 118 7.38 -22.83 -19.57
N PHE A 119 8.48 -22.35 -19.02
CA PHE A 119 8.74 -22.34 -17.58
C PHE A 119 8.82 -20.89 -17.10
N ARG A 120 8.15 -20.60 -15.99
CA ARG A 120 8.36 -19.38 -15.26
C ARG A 120 9.01 -19.75 -13.92
N VAL A 121 10.25 -19.31 -13.74
CA VAL A 121 11.00 -19.46 -12.51
C VAL A 121 10.89 -18.12 -11.79
N THR A 122 10.49 -18.14 -10.53
CA THR A 122 10.43 -16.97 -9.65
C THR A 122 11.24 -17.24 -8.41
N ALA A 123 11.78 -16.18 -7.82
CA ALA A 123 12.48 -16.26 -6.53
C ALA A 123 11.87 -15.24 -5.58
N SER A 124 11.86 -15.60 -4.30
CA SER A 124 11.56 -14.69 -3.19
C SER A 124 12.65 -14.84 -2.13
N ASP A 125 13.04 -13.72 -1.54
CA ASP A 125 13.81 -13.70 -0.31
C ASP A 125 12.87 -13.83 0.89
N ASP A 126 13.40 -14.32 2.00
CA ASP A 126 12.71 -14.32 3.29
C ASP A 126 12.92 -12.97 4.02
N LEU A 127 13.68 -12.06 3.40
CA LEU A 127 13.84 -10.71 3.90
C LEU A 127 12.56 -9.95 3.59
N VAL A 128 11.74 -9.78 4.60
CA VAL A 128 10.64 -8.80 4.54
C VAL A 128 11.31 -7.44 4.31
N PRO A 129 11.11 -6.77 3.15
CA PRO A 129 11.69 -5.46 2.94
C PRO A 129 11.33 -4.60 4.14
N LEU A 130 12.31 -3.94 4.75
CA LEU A 130 12.05 -3.04 5.86
C LEU A 130 10.96 -2.06 5.44
N ALA A 131 9.82 -2.12 6.13
CA ALA A 131 8.71 -1.23 5.81
C ALA A 131 9.20 0.22 5.88
N PRO A 132 8.92 1.05 4.88
CA PRO A 132 9.23 2.48 4.95
C PRO A 132 8.77 3.05 6.28
N GLY A 133 9.52 3.98 6.86
CA GLY A 133 9.19 4.53 8.18
C GLY A 133 7.73 4.95 8.27
N GLY A 134 7.01 4.46 9.29
CA GLY A 134 5.59 4.77 9.48
C GLY A 134 4.60 3.90 8.69
N MET A 135 5.06 2.90 7.92
CA MET A 135 4.19 1.97 7.19
C MET A 135 4.19 0.56 7.80
N ALA A 136 3.18 -0.23 7.48
CA ALA A 136 3.06 -1.65 7.81
C ALA A 136 3.00 -2.47 6.52
N LEU A 137 3.63 -3.64 6.50
CA LEU A 137 3.51 -4.60 5.42
C LEU A 137 2.18 -5.35 5.55
N ILE A 138 1.38 -5.33 4.48
CA ILE A 138 0.20 -6.17 4.32
C ILE A 138 0.59 -7.33 3.40
N PRO A 139 0.64 -8.57 3.92
CA PRO A 139 1.13 -9.70 3.15
C PRO A 139 0.18 -10.06 1.99
N ALA A 140 0.74 -10.60 0.92
CA ALA A 140 -0.06 -11.17 -0.16
C ALA A 140 -0.96 -12.30 0.34
N GLY A 141 -2.12 -12.48 -0.27
CA GLY A 141 -3.02 -13.58 0.05
C GLY A 141 -4.48 -13.27 -0.20
N SER A 142 -5.30 -14.31 -0.16
CA SER A 142 -6.74 -14.23 -0.35
C SER A 142 -7.45 -13.92 0.97
N PHE A 143 -8.57 -13.21 0.87
CA PHE A 143 -9.50 -12.98 1.96
C PHE A 143 -10.95 -12.96 1.46
N GLN A 144 -11.91 -13.01 2.37
CA GLN A 144 -13.33 -12.86 2.07
C GLN A 144 -13.70 -11.38 2.20
N MET A 145 -14.03 -10.74 1.07
CA MET A 145 -14.44 -9.35 1.00
C MET A 145 -15.97 -9.25 1.07
N GLY A 146 -16.48 -8.31 1.87
CA GLY A 146 -17.88 -8.02 1.98
C GLY A 146 -18.50 -8.36 3.34
N ASP A 147 -19.83 -8.13 3.46
CA ASP A 147 -20.59 -8.29 4.69
C ASP A 147 -21.03 -9.75 4.93
N SER A 148 -20.35 -10.44 5.86
CA SER A 148 -20.67 -11.80 6.29
C SER A 148 -21.70 -11.88 7.42
N PHE A 149 -22.10 -10.74 8.01
CA PHE A 149 -23.06 -10.68 9.11
C PHE A 149 -24.50 -10.37 8.68
N ASN A 150 -24.69 -9.99 7.40
CA ASN A 150 -25.97 -9.48 6.89
C ASN A 150 -26.48 -8.25 7.66
N ASP A 151 -25.55 -7.37 8.06
CA ASP A 151 -25.86 -6.17 8.83
C ASP A 151 -26.55 -5.09 7.99
N THR A 152 -26.43 -5.16 6.65
CA THR A 152 -27.08 -4.22 5.73
C THR A 152 -28.15 -4.89 4.89
N PRO A 153 -29.20 -4.15 4.49
CA PRO A 153 -30.16 -4.63 3.49
C PRO A 153 -29.49 -5.00 2.16
N GLU A 154 -30.13 -5.91 1.40
CA GLU A 154 -29.71 -6.17 0.03
C GLU A 154 -29.73 -4.87 -0.80
N GLY A 155 -28.74 -4.72 -1.70
CA GLY A 155 -28.62 -3.54 -2.56
C GLY A 155 -27.77 -2.40 -1.99
N TRP A 156 -27.25 -2.52 -0.78
CA TRP A 156 -26.28 -1.53 -0.25
C TRP A 156 -24.85 -1.76 -0.73
N GLY A 157 -24.65 -2.80 -1.57
CA GLY A 157 -23.41 -3.06 -2.29
C GLY A 157 -22.27 -3.61 -1.45
N GLU A 158 -22.52 -4.09 -0.23
CA GLU A 158 -21.54 -4.80 0.61
C GLU A 158 -21.54 -6.32 0.34
N ARG A 159 -22.44 -6.80 -0.50
CA ARG A 159 -22.61 -8.21 -0.88
C ARG A 159 -22.66 -8.37 -2.40
N PRO A 160 -22.38 -9.58 -2.94
CA PRO A 160 -22.07 -10.83 -2.23
C PRO A 160 -20.70 -10.83 -1.58
N VAL A 161 -20.53 -11.63 -0.50
CA VAL A 161 -19.20 -11.99 0.01
C VAL A 161 -18.49 -12.81 -1.06
N HIS A 162 -17.25 -12.45 -1.38
CA HIS A 162 -16.50 -13.10 -2.45
C HIS A 162 -15.00 -13.18 -2.10
N THR A 163 -14.30 -14.11 -2.75
CA THR A 163 -12.87 -14.28 -2.52
C THR A 163 -12.08 -13.26 -3.32
N VAL A 164 -11.20 -12.52 -2.67
CA VAL A 164 -10.28 -11.59 -3.33
C VAL A 164 -8.85 -11.93 -2.93
N PHE A 165 -7.99 -12.14 -3.93
CA PHE A 165 -6.54 -12.16 -3.75
C PHE A 165 -6.00 -10.73 -3.90
N VAL A 166 -5.17 -10.31 -2.96
CA VAL A 166 -4.45 -9.03 -3.02
C VAL A 166 -2.97 -9.30 -2.86
N SER A 167 -2.17 -8.77 -3.79
CA SER A 167 -0.71 -8.77 -3.73
C SER A 167 -0.20 -8.02 -2.50
N ALA A 168 1.03 -8.30 -2.06
CA ALA A 168 1.62 -7.59 -0.92
C ALA A 168 1.79 -6.09 -1.22
N PHE A 169 1.61 -5.26 -0.20
CA PHE A 169 1.83 -3.81 -0.27
C PHE A 169 2.15 -3.25 1.11
N TYR A 170 2.73 -2.07 1.16
CA TYR A 170 2.86 -1.28 2.39
C TYR A 170 1.70 -0.31 2.51
N MET A 171 1.20 -0.10 3.73
CA MET A 171 0.17 0.88 4.05
C MET A 171 0.64 1.78 5.19
N ASP A 172 0.36 3.08 5.12
CA ASP A 172 0.58 3.99 6.24
C ASP A 172 -0.12 3.44 7.50
N LYS A 173 0.62 3.34 8.62
CA LYS A 173 0.07 2.82 9.88
C LYS A 173 -1.09 3.65 10.40
N TYR A 174 -1.07 4.92 10.08
CA TYR A 174 -2.03 5.93 10.50
C TYR A 174 -2.69 6.58 9.29
N GLU A 175 -3.82 7.20 9.50
CA GLU A 175 -4.33 8.23 8.60
C GLU A 175 -3.24 9.29 8.38
N VAL A 176 -3.16 9.89 7.19
CA VAL A 176 -2.19 10.97 6.94
C VAL A 176 -2.47 12.12 7.90
N THR A 177 -1.46 12.47 8.70
CA THR A 177 -1.60 13.54 9.68
C THR A 177 -1.55 14.93 9.02
N LYS A 178 -2.11 15.93 9.72
CA LYS A 178 -1.99 17.34 9.31
C LYS A 178 -0.52 17.76 9.16
N ALA A 179 0.36 17.31 10.06
CA ALA A 179 1.79 17.60 9.97
C ALA A 179 2.42 17.04 8.69
N LEU A 180 2.16 15.77 8.37
CA LEU A 180 2.71 15.14 7.17
C LEU A 180 2.12 15.75 5.88
N TRP A 181 0.81 16.08 5.90
CA TRP A 181 0.18 16.79 4.80
C TRP A 181 0.89 18.12 4.52
N ASP A 182 1.10 18.92 5.55
CA ASP A 182 1.73 20.25 5.44
C ASP A 182 3.20 20.17 4.99
N GLU A 183 3.93 19.19 5.48
CA GLU A 183 5.33 18.94 5.08
C GLU A 183 5.44 18.69 3.57
N VAL A 184 4.62 17.78 3.04
CA VAL A 184 4.61 17.46 1.61
C VAL A 184 4.07 18.64 0.79
N LYS A 185 3.00 19.29 1.27
CA LYS A 185 2.43 20.47 0.63
C LYS A 185 3.42 21.63 0.57
N GLY A 186 4.19 21.86 1.62
CA GLY A 186 5.24 22.88 1.66
C GLY A 186 6.31 22.64 0.59
N TRP A 187 6.73 21.39 0.41
CA TRP A 187 7.67 21.01 -0.67
C TRP A 187 7.03 21.15 -2.05
N SER A 188 5.76 20.84 -2.20
CA SER A 188 5.06 20.74 -3.49
C SER A 188 4.92 22.07 -4.22
N GLY A 189 4.82 23.20 -3.50
CA GLY A 189 4.63 24.53 -4.09
C GLY A 189 5.76 24.95 -5.04
N GLY A 190 7.01 24.63 -4.69
CA GLY A 190 8.19 24.85 -5.57
C GLY A 190 8.37 23.82 -6.68
N ASN A 191 7.54 22.76 -6.71
CA ASN A 191 7.67 21.61 -7.62
C ASN A 191 6.50 21.46 -8.60
N GLY A 192 5.69 22.52 -8.75
CA GLY A 192 4.64 22.64 -9.76
C GLY A 192 3.32 21.92 -9.42
N TYR A 193 3.11 21.55 -8.14
CA TYR A 193 1.85 20.97 -7.68
C TYR A 193 0.86 22.05 -7.26
N GLY A 194 -0.42 21.87 -7.61
CA GLY A 194 -1.51 22.75 -7.22
C GLY A 194 -2.69 21.97 -6.61
N PHE A 195 -3.09 22.38 -5.40
CA PHE A 195 -4.21 21.79 -4.67
C PHE A 195 -5.40 22.75 -4.67
N GLY A 196 -6.61 22.21 -4.89
CA GLY A 196 -7.86 22.97 -4.82
C GLY A 196 -8.26 23.30 -3.38
N ASN A 197 -7.92 22.41 -2.44
CA ASN A 197 -8.23 22.55 -1.01
C ASN A 197 -6.95 22.60 -0.18
N PRO A 198 -6.94 23.37 0.93
CA PRO A 198 -5.73 23.55 1.74
C PRO A 198 -5.34 22.30 2.54
N GLY A 199 -6.29 21.38 2.79
CA GLY A 199 -6.16 20.34 3.81
C GLY A 199 -6.17 20.95 5.20
N LEU A 200 -7.18 20.63 6.00
CA LEU A 200 -7.34 21.13 7.38
C LEU A 200 -7.06 19.99 8.36
N GLY A 201 -6.89 20.32 9.62
CA GLY A 201 -6.71 19.37 10.72
C GLY A 201 -6.80 20.07 12.05
N LYS A 202 -7.28 19.38 13.09
CA LYS A 202 -7.45 19.95 14.44
C LYS A 202 -6.11 20.28 15.09
N ALA A 203 -5.10 19.40 14.90
CA ALA A 203 -3.73 19.58 15.38
C ALA A 203 -2.75 18.81 14.49
N ALA A 204 -1.46 19.01 14.70
CA ALA A 204 -0.38 18.42 13.89
C ALA A 204 -0.44 16.88 13.80
N ASN A 205 -0.79 16.21 14.90
CA ASN A 205 -0.90 14.75 15.02
C ASN A 205 -2.33 14.22 14.84
N HIS A 206 -3.27 15.05 14.41
CA HIS A 206 -4.62 14.63 14.00
C HIS A 206 -4.66 14.34 12.50
N PRO A 207 -5.64 13.56 12.01
CA PRO A 207 -5.77 13.33 10.57
C PRO A 207 -6.02 14.63 9.81
N VAL A 208 -5.46 14.73 8.63
CA VAL A 208 -5.84 15.77 7.67
C VAL A 208 -7.22 15.45 7.09
N HIS A 209 -8.02 16.49 6.85
CA HIS A 209 -9.37 16.39 6.29
C HIS A 209 -9.69 17.59 5.37
N SER A 210 -10.88 17.64 4.80
CA SER A 210 -11.36 18.71 3.92
C SER A 210 -10.56 18.88 2.63
N MET A 211 -9.91 17.82 2.14
CA MET A 211 -9.37 17.73 0.79
C MET A 211 -10.26 16.83 -0.05
N ASN A 212 -10.30 17.05 -1.34
CA ASN A 212 -11.00 16.19 -2.26
C ASN A 212 -10.09 15.07 -2.79
N TRP A 213 -10.67 14.09 -3.52
CA TRP A 213 -9.94 12.96 -4.05
C TRP A 213 -8.80 13.37 -5.01
N TYR A 214 -9.01 14.41 -5.83
CA TYR A 214 -8.00 14.92 -6.75
C TYR A 214 -6.81 15.54 -6.04
N ASP A 215 -7.04 16.22 -4.92
CA ASP A 215 -5.95 16.76 -4.09
C ASP A 215 -5.13 15.63 -3.46
N VAL A 216 -5.80 14.55 -3.03
CA VAL A 216 -5.12 13.38 -2.44
C VAL A 216 -4.21 12.68 -3.46
N VAL A 217 -4.67 12.43 -4.70
CA VAL A 217 -3.82 11.77 -5.71
C VAL A 217 -2.63 12.64 -6.11
N LYS A 218 -2.80 13.98 -6.20
CA LYS A 218 -1.69 14.91 -6.44
C LYS A 218 -0.72 14.93 -5.26
N TRP A 219 -1.21 14.87 -4.03
CA TRP A 219 -0.39 14.82 -2.83
C TRP A 219 0.44 13.52 -2.75
N CYS A 220 -0.14 12.36 -3.10
CA CYS A 220 0.60 11.09 -3.21
C CYS A 220 1.76 11.19 -4.19
N ASN A 221 1.56 11.84 -5.35
CA ASN A 221 2.63 12.10 -6.30
C ASN A 221 3.70 13.04 -5.72
N ALA A 222 3.28 14.10 -5.04
CA ALA A 222 4.20 15.05 -4.41
C ALA A 222 5.05 14.35 -3.32
N ARG A 223 4.44 13.51 -2.48
CA ARG A 223 5.15 12.67 -1.49
C ARG A 223 6.15 11.75 -2.18
N SER A 224 5.74 11.07 -3.26
CA SER A 224 6.62 10.20 -4.03
C SER A 224 7.85 10.95 -4.53
N GLN A 225 7.65 12.07 -5.22
CA GLN A 225 8.77 12.84 -5.76
C GLN A 225 9.64 13.47 -4.67
N LYS A 226 9.05 13.95 -3.57
CA LYS A 226 9.79 14.46 -2.41
C LYS A 226 10.73 13.41 -1.82
N GLU A 227 10.33 12.15 -1.83
CA GLU A 227 11.12 11.02 -1.34
C GLU A 227 11.98 10.34 -2.43
N GLY A 228 12.08 10.94 -3.63
CA GLY A 228 12.89 10.41 -4.73
C GLY A 228 12.29 9.22 -5.47
N ARG A 229 10.99 8.97 -5.31
CA ARG A 229 10.26 7.86 -5.94
C ARG A 229 9.59 8.30 -7.23
N VAL A 230 9.32 7.33 -8.12
CA VAL A 230 8.52 7.54 -9.33
C VAL A 230 7.06 7.81 -8.93
N PRO A 231 6.41 8.88 -9.44
CA PRO A 231 4.99 9.13 -9.17
C PRO A 231 4.08 8.00 -9.65
N ALA A 232 2.97 7.78 -8.93
CA ALA A 232 1.99 6.78 -9.30
C ALA A 232 0.92 7.30 -10.30
N TYR A 233 0.59 8.60 -10.29
CA TYR A 233 -0.54 9.14 -11.06
C TYR A 233 -0.11 10.02 -12.22
N TYR A 234 -0.83 9.86 -13.34
CA TYR A 234 -0.59 10.57 -14.60
C TYR A 234 -1.91 11.08 -15.19
N THR A 235 -1.83 12.09 -16.05
CA THR A 235 -3.01 12.64 -16.75
C THR A 235 -3.23 12.04 -18.14
N ASP A 236 -2.34 11.15 -18.58
CA ASP A 236 -2.40 10.47 -19.88
C ASP A 236 -2.18 8.95 -19.75
N ALA A 237 -2.77 8.18 -20.64
CA ALA A 237 -2.68 6.72 -20.65
C ALA A 237 -1.26 6.20 -20.98
N ALA A 238 -0.42 7.01 -21.61
CA ALA A 238 0.98 6.68 -21.89
C ALA A 238 1.89 6.85 -20.67
N LEU A 239 1.35 7.35 -19.55
CA LEU A 239 2.07 7.60 -18.28
C LEU A 239 3.28 8.53 -18.47
N THR A 240 3.12 9.58 -19.27
CA THR A 240 4.19 10.55 -19.57
C THR A 240 4.00 11.88 -18.85
N GLN A 241 2.75 12.27 -18.56
CA GLN A 241 2.39 13.53 -17.92
C GLN A 241 2.01 13.30 -16.44
N VAL A 242 2.94 13.56 -15.53
CA VAL A 242 2.69 13.43 -14.09
C VAL A 242 1.54 14.33 -13.66
N TYR A 243 0.59 13.78 -12.92
CA TYR A 243 -0.58 14.50 -12.45
C TYR A 243 -0.20 15.46 -11.31
N LYS A 244 -0.11 16.74 -11.59
CA LYS A 244 0.29 17.79 -10.64
C LYS A 244 -0.79 18.84 -10.37
N THR A 245 -1.67 19.11 -11.30
CA THR A 245 -2.66 20.20 -11.19
C THR A 245 -4.00 19.81 -11.81
N GLY A 246 -5.06 20.54 -11.44
CA GLY A 246 -6.41 20.35 -12.00
C GLY A 246 -7.20 19.22 -11.33
N GLU A 247 -8.38 18.99 -11.87
CA GLU A 247 -9.32 17.92 -11.48
C GLU A 247 -9.72 17.15 -12.75
N VAL A 248 -8.85 16.22 -13.16
CA VAL A 248 -8.98 15.47 -14.41
C VAL A 248 -8.90 13.97 -14.14
N ALA A 249 -9.20 13.15 -15.15
CA ALA A 249 -9.02 11.71 -15.06
C ALA A 249 -7.55 11.35 -14.73
N ALA A 250 -7.35 10.37 -13.87
CA ALA A 250 -6.04 9.88 -13.48
C ALA A 250 -5.80 8.48 -14.04
N TYR A 251 -4.59 8.26 -14.55
CA TYR A 251 -4.04 6.95 -14.91
C TYR A 251 -2.99 6.55 -13.90
N VAL A 252 -2.88 5.26 -13.59
CA VAL A 252 -2.03 4.77 -12.50
C VAL A 252 -0.93 3.87 -13.00
N LYS A 253 0.29 4.18 -12.59
CA LYS A 253 1.43 3.26 -12.60
C LYS A 253 1.42 2.49 -11.29
N TRP A 254 0.87 1.27 -11.30
CA TRP A 254 0.54 0.48 -10.11
C TRP A 254 1.75 -0.04 -9.32
N ASP A 255 2.88 -0.13 -9.98
CA ASP A 255 4.16 -0.59 -9.46
C ASP A 255 5.08 0.57 -9.01
N ALA A 256 4.53 1.77 -8.79
CA ALA A 256 5.31 2.97 -8.47
C ALA A 256 4.67 3.78 -7.35
N GLY A 257 5.51 4.49 -6.60
CA GLY A 257 5.20 5.57 -5.69
C GLY A 257 4.03 5.37 -4.73
N TYR A 258 3.76 6.41 -3.96
CA TYR A 258 2.59 6.44 -3.07
C TYR A 258 1.30 6.63 -3.86
N ARG A 259 0.26 5.91 -3.46
CA ARG A 259 -1.07 5.99 -4.04
C ARG A 259 -2.16 5.73 -2.99
N LEU A 260 -3.40 6.01 -3.33
CA LEU A 260 -4.54 5.54 -2.56
C LEU A 260 -4.61 4.01 -2.59
N PRO A 261 -5.07 3.36 -1.52
CA PRO A 261 -5.42 1.95 -1.56
C PRO A 261 -6.57 1.72 -2.55
N THR A 262 -6.60 0.57 -3.21
CA THR A 262 -7.86 0.06 -3.75
C THR A 262 -8.81 -0.27 -2.60
N GLU A 263 -10.09 -0.35 -2.88
CA GLU A 263 -11.07 -0.73 -1.86
C GLU A 263 -10.78 -2.10 -1.26
N ALA A 264 -10.34 -3.05 -2.08
CA ALA A 264 -9.96 -4.38 -1.63
C ALA A 264 -8.68 -4.39 -0.78
N GLU A 265 -7.68 -3.58 -1.14
CA GLU A 265 -6.49 -3.39 -0.30
C GLU A 265 -6.86 -2.80 1.06
N TRP A 266 -7.75 -1.80 1.08
CA TRP A 266 -8.23 -1.18 2.31
C TRP A 266 -8.94 -2.18 3.19
N GLU A 267 -9.91 -2.96 2.65
CA GLU A 267 -10.68 -3.93 3.45
C GLU A 267 -9.80 -5.07 3.97
N LYS A 268 -8.88 -5.61 3.14
CA LYS A 268 -7.90 -6.61 3.60
C LYS A 268 -7.05 -6.07 4.74
N ALA A 269 -6.56 -4.85 4.62
CA ALA A 269 -5.77 -4.18 5.64
C ALA A 269 -6.57 -3.97 6.93
N ALA A 270 -7.82 -3.49 6.82
CA ALA A 270 -8.72 -3.29 7.95
C ALA A 270 -9.00 -4.60 8.71
N ARG A 271 -9.15 -5.72 8.01
CA ARG A 271 -9.37 -7.04 8.64
C ARG A 271 -8.18 -7.54 9.45
N GLY A 272 -7.00 -6.96 9.32
CA GLY A 272 -5.84 -7.26 10.17
C GLY A 272 -5.38 -8.73 10.15
N GLY A 273 -5.66 -9.49 9.07
CA GLY A 273 -5.37 -10.92 8.96
C GLY A 273 -6.44 -11.83 9.59
N ALA A 274 -7.46 -11.28 10.24
CA ALA A 274 -8.58 -12.03 10.77
C ALA A 274 -9.71 -12.16 9.73
N SER A 275 -10.46 -13.25 9.77
CA SER A 275 -11.62 -13.48 8.91
C SER A 275 -12.90 -13.57 9.73
N GLY A 276 -14.03 -13.17 9.13
CA GLY A 276 -15.34 -13.31 9.75
C GLY A 276 -15.62 -12.33 10.90
N HIS A 277 -14.84 -11.24 11.04
CA HIS A 277 -15.06 -10.21 12.04
C HIS A 277 -15.74 -8.97 11.46
N ARG A 278 -16.61 -8.37 12.27
CA ARG A 278 -17.35 -7.15 11.91
C ARG A 278 -16.44 -5.91 11.91
N PHE A 279 -15.48 -5.87 12.83
CA PHE A 279 -14.56 -4.74 13.09
C PHE A 279 -13.12 -5.12 12.89
N PRO A 280 -12.17 -4.16 12.90
CA PRO A 280 -10.73 -4.40 12.66
C PRO A 280 -10.00 -5.26 13.70
N TRP A 281 -10.65 -5.70 14.76
CA TRP A 281 -10.11 -6.54 15.83
C TRP A 281 -10.71 -7.95 15.82
N SER A 282 -9.98 -8.92 16.37
CA SER A 282 -10.30 -10.35 16.31
C SER A 282 -10.91 -10.93 17.59
N ASP A 283 -11.03 -10.13 18.63
CA ASP A 283 -11.46 -10.57 19.98
C ASP A 283 -12.94 -10.27 20.28
N ALA A 284 -13.60 -9.50 19.43
CA ALA A 284 -15.01 -9.16 19.58
C ALA A 284 -15.65 -8.68 18.26
N ASP A 285 -16.97 -8.89 18.13
CA ASP A 285 -17.82 -8.33 17.05
C ASP A 285 -18.69 -7.17 17.52
N THR A 286 -18.24 -6.48 18.56
CA THR A 286 -18.86 -5.29 19.16
C THR A 286 -17.88 -4.12 19.14
N ILE A 287 -18.43 -2.89 19.19
CA ILE A 287 -17.63 -1.63 19.21
C ILE A 287 -17.97 -0.81 20.43
N THR A 288 -16.95 -0.11 20.94
CA THR A 288 -17.06 0.84 22.06
C THR A 288 -16.15 2.04 21.83
N HIS A 289 -16.40 3.15 22.54
CA HIS A 289 -15.51 4.32 22.56
C HIS A 289 -14.08 4.02 23.05
N SER A 290 -13.83 2.90 23.73
CA SER A 290 -12.48 2.50 24.09
C SER A 290 -11.68 1.90 22.90
N ARG A 291 -12.33 1.65 21.76
CA ARG A 291 -11.72 1.01 20.58
C ARG A 291 -11.67 1.93 19.35
N ALA A 292 -12.58 2.92 19.28
CA ALA A 292 -12.67 3.80 18.12
C ALA A 292 -13.32 5.14 18.47
N ASN A 293 -12.99 6.14 17.67
CA ASN A 293 -13.62 7.46 17.73
C ASN A 293 -14.79 7.54 16.73
N TYR A 294 -16.03 7.46 17.23
CA TYR A 294 -17.25 7.45 16.44
C TYR A 294 -18.43 8.01 17.23
N ASN A 295 -19.58 8.20 16.57
CA ASN A 295 -20.82 8.69 17.19
C ASN A 295 -21.69 7.49 17.60
N SER A 296 -21.66 7.12 18.88
CA SER A 296 -22.34 5.94 19.41
C SER A 296 -23.85 6.16 19.53
N ASN A 297 -24.65 5.16 19.15
CA ASN A 297 -26.08 5.14 19.37
C ASN A 297 -26.63 3.73 19.67
N SER A 298 -27.80 3.65 20.31
CA SER A 298 -28.41 2.40 20.72
C SER A 298 -29.14 1.64 19.61
N GLY A 299 -29.16 2.17 18.39
CA GLY A 299 -29.85 1.55 17.25
C GLY A 299 -29.15 0.32 16.69
N TYR A 300 -27.90 0.08 17.09
CA TYR A 300 -27.10 -1.06 16.63
C TYR A 300 -26.74 -1.97 17.80
N PRO A 301 -27.16 -3.27 17.79
CA PRO A 301 -26.92 -4.19 18.90
C PRO A 301 -25.43 -4.43 19.21
N TYR A 302 -24.57 -4.24 18.23
CA TYR A 302 -23.11 -4.38 18.37
C TYR A 302 -22.42 -3.10 18.90
N ASP A 303 -23.13 -1.98 19.02
CA ASP A 303 -22.62 -0.77 19.70
C ASP A 303 -22.91 -0.88 21.20
N VAL A 304 -21.92 -1.30 21.94
CA VAL A 304 -21.99 -1.55 23.38
C VAL A 304 -21.28 -0.48 24.21
N SER A 305 -21.05 0.72 23.65
CA SER A 305 -20.48 1.84 24.41
C SER A 305 -21.32 2.17 25.63
N ALA A 306 -20.64 2.41 26.75
CA ALA A 306 -21.28 2.89 27.98
C ALA A 306 -21.83 4.33 27.85
N THR A 307 -21.20 5.12 26.98
CA THR A 307 -21.61 6.50 26.65
C THR A 307 -22.20 6.55 25.24
N ARG A 308 -23.14 7.44 24.99
CA ARG A 308 -23.77 7.66 23.68
C ARG A 308 -23.41 9.04 23.14
N GLY A 309 -23.55 9.19 21.82
CA GLY A 309 -23.15 10.38 21.10
C GLY A 309 -21.67 10.36 20.71
N TYR A 310 -21.07 11.50 20.56
CA TYR A 310 -19.65 11.64 20.23
C TYR A 310 -18.74 11.10 21.33
N HIS A 311 -17.53 10.71 20.94
CA HIS A 311 -16.54 10.19 21.88
C HIS A 311 -16.27 11.19 23.02
N PRO A 312 -16.46 10.79 24.31
CA PRO A 312 -16.47 11.75 25.42
C PRO A 312 -15.16 12.51 25.61
N THR A 313 -14.03 11.91 25.25
CA THR A 313 -12.70 12.56 25.36
C THR A 313 -12.47 13.61 24.27
N PHE A 314 -13.04 13.43 23.06
CA PHE A 314 -12.75 14.28 21.90
C PHE A 314 -13.88 15.28 21.59
N ASN A 315 -15.02 15.13 22.22
CA ASN A 315 -16.13 16.09 22.16
C ASN A 315 -15.85 17.29 23.07
N ASP A 316 -14.92 18.13 22.64
CA ASP A 316 -14.47 19.33 23.37
C ASP A 316 -15.24 20.61 23.02
N GLY A 317 -16.33 20.48 22.26
CA GLY A 317 -17.16 21.61 21.81
C GLY A 317 -16.62 22.33 20.57
N VAL A 318 -15.49 21.90 20.00
CA VAL A 318 -14.88 22.50 18.80
C VAL A 318 -14.71 21.47 17.71
N TYR A 319 -15.48 21.56 16.64
CA TYR A 319 -15.38 20.68 15.46
C TYR A 319 -14.02 20.85 14.75
N PRO A 320 -13.50 19.76 14.15
CA PRO A 320 -13.96 18.39 14.20
C PRO A 320 -13.57 17.69 15.51
N TYR A 321 -14.30 16.64 15.89
CA TYR A 321 -14.01 15.83 17.07
C TYR A 321 -13.07 14.67 16.77
N THR A 322 -12.08 14.88 15.91
CA THR A 322 -11.04 13.87 15.63
C THR A 322 -10.18 13.60 16.86
N SER A 323 -9.65 12.37 16.96
CA SER A 323 -8.59 11.99 17.88
C SER A 323 -7.21 12.20 17.26
N PRO A 324 -6.13 12.33 18.04
CA PRO A 324 -4.78 12.08 17.55
C PRO A 324 -4.71 10.69 16.91
N VAL A 325 -4.02 10.57 15.77
CA VAL A 325 -3.87 9.26 15.13
C VAL A 325 -3.12 8.30 16.06
N GLY A 326 -3.49 7.01 16.01
CA GLY A 326 -2.87 6.00 16.86
C GLY A 326 -3.29 6.04 18.33
N HIS A 327 -4.36 6.73 18.67
CA HIS A 327 -4.88 6.77 20.04
C HIS A 327 -5.40 5.42 20.52
N PHE A 328 -5.99 4.64 19.65
CA PHE A 328 -6.56 3.32 19.95
C PHE A 328 -5.57 2.20 19.62
N ALA A 329 -5.88 0.98 20.07
CA ALA A 329 -5.04 -0.17 19.78
C ALA A 329 -5.05 -0.51 18.27
N PRO A 330 -3.91 -0.96 17.71
CA PRO A 330 -3.84 -1.36 16.31
C PRO A 330 -4.53 -2.69 16.06
N ASN A 331 -4.84 -2.97 14.78
CA ASN A 331 -5.28 -4.30 14.35
C ASN A 331 -4.10 -5.28 14.19
N GLY A 332 -4.37 -6.51 13.75
CA GLY A 332 -3.38 -7.57 13.61
C GLY A 332 -2.24 -7.31 12.61
N TYR A 333 -2.38 -6.31 11.73
CA TYR A 333 -1.29 -5.84 10.85
C TYR A 333 -0.56 -4.61 11.39
N GLY A 334 -0.88 -4.15 12.60
CA GLY A 334 -0.27 -2.96 13.19
C GLY A 334 -0.78 -1.64 12.61
N LEU A 335 -1.99 -1.64 12.02
CA LEU A 335 -2.67 -0.46 11.51
C LEU A 335 -3.62 0.10 12.56
N TYR A 336 -3.59 1.41 12.72
CA TYR A 336 -4.40 2.16 13.66
C TYR A 336 -5.58 2.84 12.97
N ASP A 337 -6.62 3.14 13.73
CA ASP A 337 -7.77 3.94 13.32
C ASP A 337 -8.50 3.41 12.06
N MET A 338 -8.43 2.09 11.81
CA MET A 338 -9.17 1.43 10.71
C MET A 338 -10.69 1.39 10.96
N ALA A 339 -11.15 1.98 12.08
CA ALA A 339 -12.55 2.17 12.45
C ALA A 339 -12.72 3.52 13.13
N GLY A 340 -13.54 4.42 12.58
CA GLY A 340 -13.80 5.76 13.09
C GLY A 340 -12.74 6.78 12.73
N ASN A 341 -12.65 7.85 13.49
CA ASN A 341 -11.82 9.04 13.32
C ASN A 341 -12.16 9.82 12.04
N VAL A 342 -11.60 9.47 10.87
CA VAL A 342 -12.05 10.03 9.58
C VAL A 342 -12.28 8.93 8.55
N TRP A 343 -13.25 9.13 7.65
CA TRP A 343 -13.38 8.34 6.46
C TRP A 343 -12.12 8.42 5.62
N GLU A 344 -11.80 7.36 4.88
CA GLU A 344 -10.59 7.28 4.08
C GLU A 344 -10.89 7.04 2.61
N TRP A 345 -10.47 7.97 1.73
CA TRP A 345 -10.57 7.82 0.30
C TRP A 345 -9.86 6.56 -0.20
N CYS A 346 -10.55 5.83 -1.09
CA CYS A 346 -9.97 4.76 -1.90
C CYS A 346 -9.83 5.18 -3.37
N TRP A 347 -9.08 4.38 -4.13
CA TRP A 347 -8.94 4.57 -5.58
C TRP A 347 -10.23 4.30 -6.33
N ASP A 348 -11.00 3.30 -5.94
CA ASP A 348 -12.07 2.69 -6.72
C ASP A 348 -13.22 3.65 -6.98
N TRP A 349 -13.77 3.57 -8.19
CA TRP A 349 -15.13 4.02 -8.44
C TRP A 349 -16.12 3.10 -7.74
N ARG A 350 -17.21 3.64 -7.24
CA ARG A 350 -18.29 2.86 -6.65
C ARG A 350 -18.91 1.95 -7.70
N GLY A 351 -19.02 0.66 -7.40
CA GLY A 351 -19.69 -0.36 -8.22
C GLY A 351 -20.15 -1.54 -7.38
N GLU A 352 -20.96 -2.39 -7.97
CA GLU A 352 -21.45 -3.61 -7.32
C GLU A 352 -20.34 -4.66 -7.27
N TYR A 353 -20.37 -5.49 -6.22
CA TYR A 353 -19.45 -6.61 -6.11
C TYR A 353 -19.84 -7.74 -7.06
N SER A 354 -18.85 -8.35 -7.70
CA SER A 354 -18.99 -9.60 -8.44
C SER A 354 -18.99 -10.78 -7.46
N SER A 355 -19.74 -11.83 -7.74
CA SER A 355 -19.73 -13.07 -6.96
C SER A 355 -18.50 -13.95 -7.25
N GLY A 356 -17.77 -13.70 -8.34
CA GLY A 356 -16.58 -14.45 -8.73
C GLY A 356 -15.34 -14.04 -7.94
N SER A 357 -14.36 -14.95 -7.85
CA SER A 357 -13.04 -14.63 -7.28
C SER A 357 -12.32 -13.59 -8.12
N GLN A 358 -11.63 -12.66 -7.46
CA GLN A 358 -10.89 -11.57 -8.09
C GLN A 358 -9.43 -11.55 -7.63
N THR A 359 -8.55 -11.00 -8.46
CA THR A 359 -7.14 -10.76 -8.14
C THR A 359 -6.82 -9.30 -8.37
N ASP A 360 -6.31 -8.64 -7.34
CA ASP A 360 -5.93 -7.21 -7.32
C ASP A 360 -6.99 -6.31 -8.00
N PRO A 361 -8.29 -6.38 -7.58
CA PRO A 361 -9.34 -5.59 -8.19
C PRO A 361 -9.11 -4.10 -7.96
N ARG A 362 -9.51 -3.30 -8.94
CA ARG A 362 -9.29 -1.85 -8.99
C ARG A 362 -10.59 -1.06 -9.17
N GLY A 363 -11.72 -1.72 -8.93
CA GLY A 363 -13.05 -1.18 -9.17
C GLY A 363 -13.42 -1.02 -10.65
N PRO A 364 -14.59 -0.46 -10.96
CA PRO A 364 -14.99 -0.11 -12.32
C PRO A 364 -14.02 0.88 -12.99
N GLY A 365 -13.92 0.81 -14.32
CA GLY A 365 -13.05 1.72 -15.10
C GLY A 365 -13.52 3.17 -15.12
N SER A 366 -14.79 3.42 -14.75
CA SER A 366 -15.39 4.76 -14.68
C SER A 366 -16.56 4.77 -13.69
N GLY A 367 -16.94 5.95 -13.22
CA GLY A 367 -18.06 6.14 -12.30
C GLY A 367 -18.28 7.61 -11.97
N SER A 368 -19.26 7.88 -11.11
CA SER A 368 -19.55 9.23 -10.61
C SER A 368 -19.04 9.45 -9.20
N TYR A 369 -18.92 8.37 -8.40
CA TYR A 369 -18.57 8.41 -6.99
C TYR A 369 -17.33 7.58 -6.72
N ARG A 370 -16.40 8.11 -5.91
CA ARG A 370 -15.26 7.39 -5.37
C ARG A 370 -15.61 6.78 -4.03
N VAL A 371 -15.10 5.57 -3.77
CA VAL A 371 -15.31 4.87 -2.51
C VAL A 371 -14.49 5.53 -1.40
N TYR A 372 -15.07 5.57 -0.18
CA TYR A 372 -14.34 5.78 1.06
C TYR A 372 -14.83 4.84 2.15
N ARG A 373 -13.98 4.56 3.12
CA ARG A 373 -14.10 3.45 4.07
C ARG A 373 -13.76 3.90 5.49
N GLY A 374 -14.11 3.07 6.49
CA GLY A 374 -13.64 3.16 7.87
C GLY A 374 -14.57 3.83 8.87
N GLY A 375 -15.53 4.62 8.44
CA GLY A 375 -16.33 5.43 9.36
C GLY A 375 -15.61 6.70 9.79
N SER A 376 -16.23 7.50 10.66
CA SER A 376 -15.64 8.73 11.18
C SER A 376 -16.15 9.08 12.57
N TRP A 377 -15.54 10.08 13.19
CA TRP A 377 -15.96 10.64 14.48
C TRP A 377 -17.44 11.11 14.51
N ASP A 378 -17.98 11.47 13.35
CA ASP A 378 -19.37 11.94 13.18
C ASP A 378 -20.35 10.85 12.78
N TYR A 379 -19.87 9.64 12.47
CA TYR A 379 -20.68 8.57 11.92
C TYR A 379 -20.93 7.45 12.95
N GLY A 380 -22.08 6.77 12.83
CA GLY A 380 -22.47 5.69 13.76
C GLY A 380 -21.62 4.43 13.62
N ALA A 381 -21.78 3.53 14.59
CA ALA A 381 -21.08 2.24 14.68
C ALA A 381 -21.13 1.40 13.40
N PHE A 382 -22.23 1.48 12.63
CA PHE A 382 -22.40 0.73 11.37
C PHE A 382 -21.38 1.13 10.30
N GLY A 383 -20.97 2.41 10.27
CA GLY A 383 -19.93 2.91 9.35
C GLY A 383 -18.53 2.42 9.68
N CYS A 384 -18.28 2.04 10.94
CA CYS A 384 -17.01 1.54 11.43
C CYS A 384 -16.77 0.05 11.13
N ARG A 385 -17.73 -0.66 10.51
CA ARG A 385 -17.57 -2.08 10.11
C ARG A 385 -16.56 -2.20 8.97
N THR A 386 -15.74 -3.25 9.01
CA THR A 386 -14.75 -3.51 7.96
C THR A 386 -15.35 -3.64 6.57
N ALA A 387 -16.59 -4.16 6.47
CA ALA A 387 -17.31 -4.35 5.22
C ALA A 387 -18.07 -3.11 4.74
N TYR A 388 -18.32 -2.12 5.64
CA TYR A 388 -19.14 -0.97 5.27
C TYR A 388 -18.45 -0.09 4.23
N ARG A 389 -19.21 0.26 3.19
CA ARG A 389 -18.77 1.05 2.04
C ARG A 389 -19.57 2.33 1.97
N TYR A 390 -18.90 3.45 1.76
CA TYR A 390 -19.57 4.69 1.40
C TYR A 390 -18.90 5.32 0.20
N ASP A 391 -19.49 6.39 -0.35
CA ASP A 391 -18.99 7.00 -1.56
C ASP A 391 -19.33 8.49 -1.64
N GLY A 392 -18.62 9.22 -2.51
CA GLY A 392 -18.88 10.62 -2.79
C GLY A 392 -18.28 11.08 -4.11
N TYR A 393 -18.74 12.22 -4.60
CA TYR A 393 -18.11 12.85 -5.76
C TYR A 393 -16.62 13.08 -5.51
N PRO A 394 -15.74 12.84 -6.49
CA PRO A 394 -14.30 13.04 -6.31
C PRO A 394 -13.91 14.49 -5.99
N SER A 395 -14.76 15.47 -6.29
CA SER A 395 -14.61 16.88 -5.89
C SER A 395 -15.09 17.19 -4.48
N TYR A 396 -15.68 16.20 -3.77
CA TYR A 396 -16.19 16.39 -2.42
C TYR A 396 -15.06 16.37 -1.38
N GLY A 397 -15.09 17.31 -0.43
CA GLY A 397 -14.19 17.33 0.72
C GLY A 397 -14.95 17.76 1.97
N ASN A 398 -14.73 17.10 3.10
CA ASN A 398 -15.44 17.39 4.33
C ASN A 398 -14.53 17.18 5.57
N ILE A 399 -14.96 17.75 6.73
CA ILE A 399 -14.24 17.69 8.02
C ILE A 399 -14.14 16.30 8.64
N PHE A 400 -14.84 15.31 8.09
CA PHE A 400 -14.80 13.91 8.49
C PHE A 400 -14.17 12.98 7.44
N LEU A 401 -13.53 13.52 6.40
CA LEU A 401 -13.00 12.74 5.28
C LEU A 401 -11.52 13.05 5.06
N GLY A 402 -10.70 12.03 5.23
CA GLY A 402 -9.25 12.00 5.12
C GLY A 402 -8.78 10.87 4.19
N PHE A 403 -7.58 10.33 4.44
CA PHE A 403 -7.01 9.22 3.70
C PHE A 403 -5.77 8.64 4.38
N ARG A 404 -5.38 7.46 3.94
CA ARG A 404 -4.02 6.91 4.11
C ARG A 404 -3.47 6.48 2.76
N SER A 405 -2.15 6.42 2.60
CA SER A 405 -1.54 5.98 1.36
C SER A 405 -0.94 4.58 1.45
N VAL A 406 -0.76 3.97 0.29
CA VAL A 406 -0.09 2.67 0.12
C VAL A 406 1.10 2.83 -0.81
N LEU A 407 2.03 1.87 -0.74
CA LEU A 407 3.22 1.80 -1.56
C LEU A 407 3.44 0.35 -2.00
N PRO A 408 3.71 0.06 -3.28
CA PRO A 408 4.06 -1.28 -3.72
C PRO A 408 5.42 -1.71 -3.15
N PRO A 409 5.67 -3.02 -2.94
CA PRO A 409 6.97 -3.51 -2.51
C PRO A 409 8.07 -3.17 -3.53
N GLY A 410 9.27 -2.96 -3.06
CA GLY A 410 10.44 -2.69 -3.92
C GLY A 410 10.57 -1.24 -4.38
N GLN A 411 9.82 -0.32 -3.78
CA GLN A 411 9.90 1.11 -4.08
C GLN A 411 10.66 1.91 -3.01
#